data_9d634bf5a777b354909f5776d53687d7
#
_entry.id   9d634bf5a777b354909f5776d53687d7
#
_cell.length_a   1.000
_cell.length_b   1.000
_cell.length_c   1.000
_cell.angle_alpha   90.00
_cell.angle_beta   90.00
_cell.angle_gamma   90.00
#
_symmetry.space_group_name_H-M   'P 1'
#
loop_
_entity.id
_entity.type
_entity.pdbx_description
1 polymer ?
#
loop_
_entity_poly.entity_id
_entity_poly.type
_entity_poly.pdbx_seq_one_letter_code
_entity_poly.pdbx_strand_id
1 'polypeptide(L)'
;PGCRVTGVDASLPMIRLAEEAVQKAGFADRITLRCERFQTLALSESADAAMSNSLLHHLPNPLQFWYGLKKLVKPGSYVLVMDLLRPESPEEAQTIVDQYAAGEPAVLRRDFYNSLLAAFTEDEVAAQLAGLNLSRLLIDVPDDRHWVGGGRLY
;
A
#
# COMPACT_ATOMS: atom_id res chain seq x y z
N PRO A 1 -11.21 4.63 -20.65
CA PRO A 1 -11.16 3.21 -20.90
C PRO A 1 -11.83 2.46 -19.77
N GLY A 2 -12.54 1.35 -20.05
CA GLY A 2 -13.56 0.74 -19.21
C GLY A 2 -13.08 -0.15 -18.07
N CYS A 3 -12.09 0.23 -17.24
CA CYS A 3 -11.75 -0.53 -16.06
C CYS A 3 -12.76 -0.30 -14.93
N ARG A 4 -13.05 -1.35 -14.16
CA ARG A 4 -13.76 -1.29 -12.90
C ARG A 4 -12.74 -1.42 -11.77
N VAL A 5 -12.96 -0.70 -10.67
CA VAL A 5 -12.06 -0.67 -9.53
C VAL A 5 -12.82 -1.06 -8.27
N THR A 6 -12.24 -1.94 -7.46
CA THR A 6 -12.69 -2.18 -6.09
C THR A 6 -11.65 -1.59 -5.16
N GLY A 7 -11.99 -0.50 -4.47
CA GLY A 7 -11.17 0.10 -3.43
C GLY A 7 -11.51 -0.50 -2.07
N VAL A 8 -10.49 -0.78 -1.26
CA VAL A 8 -10.66 -1.43 0.05
C VAL A 8 -9.84 -0.69 1.09
N ASP A 9 -10.47 -0.35 2.20
CA ASP A 9 -9.83 0.19 3.38
C ASP A 9 -10.55 -0.31 4.64
N ALA A 10 -9.82 -0.55 5.71
CA ALA A 10 -10.41 -0.98 6.97
C ALA A 10 -11.03 0.19 7.78
N SER A 11 -10.70 1.41 7.43
CA SER A 11 -11.16 2.63 8.10
C SER A 11 -12.44 3.14 7.45
N LEU A 12 -13.55 3.07 8.17
CA LEU A 12 -14.82 3.64 7.70
C LEU A 12 -14.72 5.15 7.38
N PRO A 13 -14.04 6.01 8.16
CA PRO A 13 -13.82 7.40 7.78
C PRO A 13 -13.09 7.56 6.45
N MET A 14 -12.07 6.73 6.16
CA MET A 14 -11.36 6.77 4.88
C MET A 14 -12.25 6.35 3.72
N ILE A 15 -13.07 5.32 3.90
CA ILE A 15 -14.06 4.91 2.89
C ILE A 15 -15.05 6.04 2.58
N ARG A 16 -15.55 6.76 3.59
CA ARG A 16 -16.47 7.89 3.37
C ARG A 16 -15.80 9.02 2.58
N LEU A 17 -14.56 9.37 2.91
CA LEU A 17 -13.80 10.38 2.14
C LEU A 17 -13.59 9.92 0.70
N ALA A 18 -13.29 8.64 0.49
CA ALA A 18 -13.14 8.08 -0.83
C ALA A 18 -14.46 8.08 -1.62
N GLU A 19 -15.59 7.77 -0.99
CA GLU A 19 -16.92 7.84 -1.61
C GLU A 19 -17.25 9.26 -2.09
N GLU A 20 -16.99 10.28 -1.27
CA GLU A 20 -17.16 11.69 -1.64
C GLU A 20 -16.26 12.06 -2.85
N ALA A 21 -15.00 11.64 -2.82
CA ALA A 21 -14.07 11.89 -3.91
C ALA A 21 -14.49 11.20 -5.22
N VAL A 22 -14.95 9.94 -5.15
CA VAL A 22 -15.45 9.17 -6.29
C VAL A 22 -16.70 9.82 -6.89
N GLN A 23 -17.63 10.25 -6.06
CA GLN A 23 -18.84 10.98 -6.50
C GLN A 23 -18.46 12.28 -7.19
N LYS A 24 -17.62 13.09 -6.55
CA LYS A 24 -17.16 14.37 -7.11
C LYS A 24 -16.42 14.21 -8.45
N ALA A 25 -15.68 13.13 -8.61
CA ALA A 25 -14.97 12.82 -9.85
C ALA A 25 -15.85 12.19 -10.93
N GLY A 26 -17.10 11.82 -10.63
CA GLY A 26 -18.03 11.20 -11.58
C GLY A 26 -17.70 9.74 -11.93
N PHE A 27 -17.10 8.99 -11.01
CA PHE A 27 -16.68 7.60 -11.23
C PHE A 27 -17.47 6.55 -10.42
N ALA A 28 -18.59 6.94 -9.84
CA ALA A 28 -19.41 6.06 -8.99
C ALA A 28 -19.98 4.82 -9.73
N ASP A 29 -20.10 4.88 -11.04
CA ASP A 29 -20.51 3.76 -11.90
C ASP A 29 -19.41 2.69 -12.11
N ARG A 30 -18.15 3.02 -11.82
CA ARG A 30 -16.98 2.18 -12.08
C ARG A 30 -16.13 1.85 -10.85
N ILE A 31 -16.28 2.60 -9.77
CA ILE A 31 -15.53 2.40 -8.53
C ILE A 31 -16.48 1.95 -7.43
N THR A 32 -16.23 0.76 -6.90
CA THR A 32 -16.92 0.22 -5.72
C THR A 32 -15.96 0.29 -4.53
N LEU A 33 -16.43 0.79 -3.39
CA LEU A 33 -15.65 0.89 -2.16
C LEU A 33 -16.14 -0.11 -1.12
N ARG A 34 -15.23 -0.74 -0.40
CA ARG A 34 -15.50 -1.73 0.64
C ARG A 34 -14.77 -1.36 1.92
N CYS A 35 -15.52 -1.22 3.02
CA CYS A 35 -14.94 -1.08 4.35
C CYS A 35 -14.63 -2.48 4.90
N GLU A 36 -13.43 -2.96 4.66
CA GLU A 36 -13.04 -4.33 5.00
C GLU A 36 -11.54 -4.43 5.25
N ARG A 37 -11.13 -5.35 6.12
CA ARG A 37 -9.71 -5.62 6.34
C ARG A 37 -9.15 -6.43 5.18
N PHE A 38 -7.96 -6.08 4.73
CA PHE A 38 -7.25 -6.81 3.68
C PHE A 38 -7.10 -8.31 3.97
N GLN A 39 -6.89 -8.70 5.24
CA GLN A 39 -6.69 -10.09 5.66
C GLN A 39 -7.94 -10.97 5.46
N THR A 40 -9.12 -10.37 5.45
CA THR A 40 -10.40 -11.07 5.26
C THR A 40 -11.00 -10.85 3.88
N LEU A 41 -10.37 -10.01 3.07
CA LEU A 41 -10.86 -9.64 1.75
C LEU A 41 -10.99 -10.87 0.85
N ALA A 42 -12.20 -11.06 0.30
CA ALA A 42 -12.48 -12.01 -0.74
C ALA A 42 -13.18 -11.31 -1.91
N LEU A 43 -12.71 -11.55 -3.11
CA LEU A 43 -13.33 -11.10 -4.34
C LEU A 43 -14.10 -12.25 -4.98
N SER A 44 -15.25 -11.96 -5.60
CA SER A 44 -16.02 -12.95 -6.38
C SER A 44 -15.26 -13.43 -7.61
N GLU A 45 -14.42 -12.56 -8.17
CA GLU A 45 -13.55 -12.84 -9.31
C GLU A 45 -12.17 -12.24 -9.06
N SER A 46 -11.13 -12.93 -9.51
CA SER A 46 -9.76 -12.42 -9.41
C SER A 46 -9.57 -11.19 -10.30
N ALA A 47 -8.85 -10.20 -9.78
CA ALA A 47 -8.58 -8.96 -10.48
C ALA A 47 -7.52 -9.13 -11.59
N ASP A 48 -7.59 -8.29 -12.62
CA ASP A 48 -6.60 -8.23 -13.70
C ASP A 48 -5.35 -7.44 -13.31
N ALA A 49 -5.45 -6.60 -12.28
CA ALA A 49 -4.34 -5.87 -11.68
C ALA A 49 -4.67 -5.51 -10.22
N ALA A 50 -3.65 -5.25 -9.41
CA ALA A 50 -3.83 -4.72 -8.08
C ALA A 50 -2.83 -3.61 -7.78
N MET A 51 -3.28 -2.63 -6.98
CA MET A 51 -2.45 -1.56 -6.45
C MET A 51 -2.61 -1.51 -4.93
N SER A 52 -1.53 -1.26 -4.22
CA SER A 52 -1.54 -0.99 -2.78
C SER A 52 -0.69 0.24 -2.49
N ASN A 53 -1.15 1.06 -1.58
CA ASN A 53 -0.43 2.23 -1.11
C ASN A 53 -0.50 2.31 0.41
N SER A 54 0.66 2.42 1.07
CA SER A 54 0.80 2.66 2.51
C SER A 54 0.00 1.67 3.38
N LEU A 55 0.07 0.36 3.07
CA LEU A 55 -0.62 -0.69 3.81
C LEU A 55 0.33 -1.67 4.47
N LEU A 56 1.43 -2.04 3.79
CA LEU A 56 2.29 -3.16 4.21
C LEU A 56 2.90 -2.92 5.60
N HIS A 57 3.36 -1.70 5.88
CA HIS A 57 3.96 -1.34 7.17
C HIS A 57 2.98 -1.42 8.37
N HIS A 58 1.67 -1.45 8.11
CA HIS A 58 0.65 -1.66 9.15
C HIS A 58 0.40 -3.14 9.49
N LEU A 59 0.95 -4.07 8.72
CA LEU A 59 0.68 -5.49 8.90
C LEU A 59 1.76 -6.16 9.77
N PRO A 60 1.36 -6.80 10.88
CA PRO A 60 2.32 -7.48 11.77
C PRO A 60 3.11 -8.60 11.09
N ASN A 61 2.53 -9.20 10.04
CA ASN A 61 3.18 -10.21 9.22
C ASN A 61 3.10 -9.82 7.75
N PRO A 62 4.19 -9.31 7.15
CA PRO A 62 4.21 -8.85 5.76
C PRO A 62 3.95 -9.98 4.75
N LEU A 63 4.27 -11.23 5.09
CA LEU A 63 4.02 -12.35 4.20
C LEU A 63 2.52 -12.57 3.94
N GLN A 64 1.67 -12.24 4.92
CA GLN A 64 0.21 -12.30 4.73
C GLN A 64 -0.28 -11.33 3.65
N PHE A 65 0.38 -10.17 3.51
CA PHE A 65 0.10 -9.22 2.43
C PHE A 65 0.35 -9.85 1.06
N TRP A 66 1.55 -10.37 0.84
CA TRP A 66 1.94 -10.97 -0.43
C TRP A 66 1.11 -12.20 -0.79
N TYR A 67 0.83 -13.08 0.18
CA TYR A 67 -0.07 -14.23 -0.02
C TYR A 67 -1.50 -13.78 -0.35
N GLY A 68 -2.00 -12.76 0.35
CA GLY A 68 -3.32 -12.19 0.08
C GLY A 68 -3.38 -11.60 -1.32
N LEU A 69 -2.38 -10.81 -1.70
CA LEU A 69 -2.28 -10.20 -3.03
C LEU A 69 -2.31 -11.25 -4.14
N LYS A 70 -1.52 -12.35 -3.98
CA LYS A 70 -1.53 -13.48 -4.94
C LYS A 70 -2.89 -14.13 -5.11
N LYS A 71 -3.72 -14.17 -4.07
CA LYS A 71 -5.07 -14.74 -4.13
C LYS A 71 -6.09 -13.82 -4.78
N LEU A 72 -5.87 -12.51 -4.74
CA LEU A 72 -6.79 -11.51 -5.25
C LEU A 72 -6.65 -11.27 -6.77
N VAL A 73 -5.52 -11.60 -7.35
CA VAL A 73 -5.25 -11.34 -8.78
C VAL A 73 -5.12 -12.63 -9.58
N LYS A 74 -5.36 -12.54 -10.89
CA LYS A 74 -5.12 -13.64 -11.82
C LYS A 74 -3.62 -13.91 -11.97
N PRO A 75 -3.20 -15.16 -12.28
CA PRO A 75 -1.83 -15.43 -12.70
C PRO A 75 -1.39 -14.51 -13.84
N GLY A 76 -0.19 -13.93 -13.72
CA GLY A 76 0.36 -13.01 -14.71
C GLY A 76 -0.17 -11.58 -14.66
N SER A 77 -1.03 -11.25 -13.69
CA SER A 77 -1.51 -9.90 -13.46
C SER A 77 -0.38 -8.95 -13.04
N TYR A 78 -0.54 -7.68 -13.38
CA TYR A 78 0.32 -6.63 -12.88
C TYR A 78 -0.05 -6.23 -11.46
N VAL A 79 0.96 -6.02 -10.64
CA VAL A 79 0.82 -5.42 -9.32
C VAL A 79 1.72 -4.21 -9.18
N LEU A 80 1.26 -3.24 -8.40
CA LEU A 80 2.02 -2.08 -7.99
C LEU A 80 1.81 -1.89 -6.48
N VAL A 81 2.89 -1.88 -5.73
CA VAL A 81 2.88 -1.65 -4.29
C VAL A 81 3.80 -0.48 -4.01
N MET A 82 3.26 0.57 -3.42
CA MET A 82 4.03 1.68 -2.86
C MET A 82 3.84 1.69 -1.36
N ASP A 83 4.93 1.81 -0.63
CA ASP A 83 4.88 1.90 0.82
C ASP A 83 6.02 2.77 1.36
N LEU A 84 5.99 3.07 2.65
CA LEU A 84 7.05 3.83 3.29
C LEU A 84 8.35 3.03 3.29
N LEU A 85 9.44 3.73 3.11
CA LEU A 85 10.80 3.24 3.29
C LEU A 85 11.25 3.56 4.72
N ARG A 86 11.80 2.58 5.42
CA ARG A 86 12.35 2.82 6.75
C ARG A 86 13.66 3.61 6.64
N PRO A 87 13.76 4.80 7.28
CA PRO A 87 14.99 5.56 7.35
C PRO A 87 16.11 4.80 8.10
N GLU A 88 17.36 5.20 7.88
CA GLU A 88 18.52 4.56 8.51
C GLU A 88 18.59 4.78 10.02
N SER A 89 17.97 5.87 10.52
CA SER A 89 17.95 6.19 11.94
C SER A 89 16.66 6.89 12.39
N PRO A 90 16.35 6.86 13.71
CA PRO A 90 15.26 7.65 14.27
C PRO A 90 15.41 9.15 14.04
N GLU A 91 16.63 9.67 14.00
CA GLU A 91 16.95 11.08 13.75
C GLU A 91 16.59 11.46 12.31
N GLU A 92 16.88 10.59 11.36
CA GLU A 92 16.48 10.77 9.96
C GLU A 92 14.96 10.72 9.81
N ALA A 93 14.29 9.78 10.50
CA ALA A 93 12.82 9.72 10.52
C ALA A 93 12.22 11.04 11.04
N GLN A 94 12.81 11.63 12.09
CA GLN A 94 12.38 12.93 12.61
C GLN A 94 12.61 14.05 11.59
N THR A 95 13.73 14.03 10.87
CA THR A 95 14.03 15.01 9.81
C THR A 95 12.99 14.95 8.68
N ILE A 96 12.62 13.75 8.26
CA ILE A 96 11.58 13.54 7.25
C ILE A 96 10.22 14.09 7.76
N VAL A 97 9.83 13.79 8.99
CA VAL A 97 8.60 14.34 9.57
C VAL A 97 8.61 15.85 9.62
N ASP A 98 9.72 16.47 10.03
CA ASP A 98 9.84 17.93 10.10
C ASP A 98 9.82 18.59 8.72
N GLN A 99 10.32 17.90 7.70
CA GLN A 99 10.30 18.37 6.32
C GLN A 99 8.90 18.29 5.68
N TYR A 100 8.21 17.15 5.85
CA TYR A 100 6.99 16.87 5.09
C TYR A 100 5.69 17.07 5.87
N ALA A 101 5.76 17.11 7.19
CA ALA A 101 4.60 17.26 8.07
C ALA A 101 4.71 18.43 9.05
N ALA A 102 5.56 19.44 8.78
CA ALA A 102 5.78 20.58 9.69
C ALA A 102 4.48 21.32 10.05
N GLY A 103 3.53 21.43 9.12
CA GLY A 103 2.22 22.10 9.31
C GLY A 103 1.12 21.21 9.88
N GLU A 104 1.39 19.92 10.08
CA GLU A 104 0.36 18.97 10.51
C GLU A 104 0.19 18.97 12.05
N PRO A 105 -1.00 18.61 12.55
CA PRO A 105 -1.23 18.40 13.98
C PRO A 105 -0.23 17.41 14.59
N ALA A 106 0.12 17.62 15.86
CA ALA A 106 1.10 16.79 16.57
C ALA A 106 0.79 15.28 16.54
N VAL A 107 -0.49 14.91 16.54
CA VAL A 107 -0.91 13.50 16.43
C VAL A 107 -0.53 12.90 15.06
N LEU A 108 -0.75 13.61 13.97
CA LEU A 108 -0.41 13.13 12.61
C LEU A 108 1.10 13.07 12.41
N ARG A 109 1.85 14.04 12.95
CA ARG A 109 3.33 14.02 12.92
C ARG A 109 3.88 12.80 13.66
N ARG A 110 3.37 12.52 14.85
CA ARG A 110 3.75 11.34 15.64
C ARG A 110 3.39 10.04 14.91
N ASP A 111 2.20 9.97 14.32
CA ASP A 111 1.74 8.77 13.61
C ASP A 111 2.58 8.54 12.34
N PHE A 112 2.96 9.60 11.63
CA PHE A 112 3.88 9.52 10.49
C PHE A 112 5.27 9.05 10.92
N TYR A 113 5.83 9.60 12.02
CA TYR A 113 7.10 9.14 12.59
C TYR A 113 7.06 7.64 12.92
N ASN A 114 6.01 7.17 13.61
CA ASN A 114 5.86 5.78 13.97
C ASN A 114 5.71 4.87 12.73
N SER A 115 5.02 5.34 11.69
CA SER A 115 4.88 4.63 10.42
C SER A 115 6.21 4.48 9.68
N LEU A 116 7.06 5.52 9.68
CA LEU A 116 8.42 5.45 9.12
C LEU A 116 9.27 4.41 9.85
N LEU A 117 9.21 4.37 11.19
CA LEU A 117 9.95 3.38 11.97
C LEU A 117 9.41 1.95 11.81
N ALA A 118 8.12 1.79 11.53
CA ALA A 118 7.48 0.50 11.27
C ALA A 118 7.64 0.02 9.83
N ALA A 119 8.09 0.88 8.92
CA ALA A 119 8.29 0.57 7.51
C ALA A 119 9.42 -0.45 7.29
N PHE A 120 9.51 -0.99 6.08
CA PHE A 120 10.54 -1.94 5.68
C PHE A 120 11.64 -1.24 4.88
N THR A 121 12.87 -1.74 4.98
CA THR A 121 13.97 -1.36 4.08
C THR A 121 13.81 -2.05 2.74
N GLU A 122 14.51 -1.56 1.71
CA GLU A 122 14.55 -2.20 0.39
C GLU A 122 15.01 -3.67 0.48
N ASP A 123 16.07 -3.96 1.24
CA ASP A 123 16.59 -5.33 1.44
C ASP A 123 15.56 -6.25 2.12
N GLU A 124 14.81 -5.75 3.10
CA GLU A 124 13.76 -6.52 3.77
C GLU A 124 12.61 -6.85 2.82
N VAL A 125 12.21 -5.91 1.97
CA VAL A 125 11.19 -6.14 0.93
C VAL A 125 11.71 -7.13 -0.10
N ALA A 126 12.95 -6.99 -0.57
CA ALA A 126 13.57 -7.92 -1.50
C ALA A 126 13.62 -9.35 -0.93
N ALA A 127 13.97 -9.50 0.34
CA ALA A 127 13.98 -10.79 1.04
C ALA A 127 12.56 -11.41 1.14
N GLN A 128 11.54 -10.61 1.44
CA GLN A 128 10.15 -11.06 1.44
C GLN A 128 9.72 -11.59 0.07
N LEU A 129 10.04 -10.86 -1.00
CA LEU A 129 9.70 -11.25 -2.37
C LEU A 129 10.45 -12.52 -2.80
N ALA A 130 11.74 -12.63 -2.49
CA ALA A 130 12.54 -13.81 -2.78
C ALA A 130 12.00 -15.07 -2.09
N GLY A 131 11.61 -14.97 -0.82
CA GLY A 131 11.03 -16.06 -0.04
C GLY A 131 9.69 -16.58 -0.58
N LEU A 132 9.02 -15.81 -1.45
CA LEU A 132 7.73 -16.15 -2.05
C LEU A 132 7.80 -16.45 -3.56
N ASN A 133 9.01 -16.52 -4.12
CA ASN A 133 9.26 -16.64 -5.57
C ASN A 133 8.61 -15.49 -6.38
N LEU A 134 8.62 -14.28 -5.81
CA LEU A 134 8.12 -13.04 -6.43
C LEU A 134 9.25 -12.11 -6.91
N SER A 135 10.44 -12.64 -7.12
CA SER A 135 11.65 -11.89 -7.53
C SER A 135 11.54 -11.20 -8.90
N ARG A 136 10.43 -11.38 -9.61
CA ARG A 136 10.14 -10.63 -10.84
C ARG A 136 9.54 -9.25 -10.58
N LEU A 137 9.11 -8.96 -9.36
CA LEU A 137 8.73 -7.61 -8.96
C LEU A 137 10.02 -6.80 -8.78
N LEU A 138 10.13 -5.74 -9.54
CA LEU A 138 11.24 -4.81 -9.44
C LEU A 138 10.95 -3.82 -8.32
N ILE A 139 11.95 -3.59 -7.47
CA ILE A 139 11.88 -2.58 -6.42
C ILE A 139 12.64 -1.35 -6.89
N ASP A 140 12.08 -0.19 -6.64
CA ASP A 140 12.67 1.13 -6.87
C ASP A 140 12.45 2.02 -5.65
N VAL A 141 13.37 2.95 -5.39
CA VAL A 141 13.29 3.92 -4.29
C VAL A 141 13.22 5.32 -4.91
N PRO A 142 12.01 5.82 -5.23
CA PRO A 142 11.85 7.07 -5.97
C PRO A 142 12.15 8.33 -5.15
N ASP A 143 12.13 8.24 -3.83
CA ASP A 143 12.39 9.36 -2.93
C ASP A 143 12.92 8.89 -1.55
N ASP A 144 13.11 9.82 -0.63
CA ASP A 144 13.72 9.61 0.69
C ASP A 144 12.86 8.84 1.71
N ARG A 145 11.61 8.50 1.37
CA ARG A 145 10.64 7.90 2.31
C ARG A 145 9.72 6.85 1.69
N HIS A 146 9.86 6.55 0.40
CA HIS A 146 9.04 5.55 -0.26
C HIS A 146 9.88 4.55 -1.06
N TRP A 147 9.41 3.31 -1.09
CA TRP A 147 9.78 2.33 -2.09
C TRP A 147 8.56 1.97 -2.94
N VAL A 148 8.80 1.54 -4.15
CA VAL A 148 7.78 1.06 -5.09
C VAL A 148 8.20 -0.30 -5.60
N GLY A 149 7.34 -1.30 -5.43
CA GLY A 149 7.49 -2.62 -6.03
C GLY A 149 6.47 -2.85 -7.13
N GLY A 150 6.91 -3.20 -8.33
CA GLY A 150 6.00 -3.36 -9.45
C GLY A 150 6.42 -4.43 -10.44
N GLY A 151 5.44 -5.01 -11.12
CA GLY A 151 5.68 -6.00 -12.15
C GLY A 151 4.58 -7.04 -12.28
N ARG A 152 4.87 -8.13 -13.00
CA ARG A 152 3.97 -9.27 -13.12
C ARG A 152 4.16 -10.24 -11.97
N LEU A 153 3.07 -10.71 -11.41
CA LEU A 153 3.09 -11.54 -10.21
C LEU A 153 3.57 -13.00 -10.46
N TYR A 154 3.71 -13.44 -11.69
CA TYR A 154 4.22 -14.77 -12.06
C TYR A 154 5.04 -14.71 -13.36
#